data_b6996b7544ed433e37ce65803d5ab910
#
_entry.id   b6996b7544ed433e37ce65803d5ab910
#
_cell.length_a   1.000
_cell.length_b   1.000
_cell.length_c   1.000
_cell.angle_alpha   90.00
_cell.angle_beta   90.00
_cell.angle_gamma   90.00
#
_symmetry.space_group_name_H-M   'P 1'
#
loop_
_entity.id
_entity.type
_entity.pdbx_description
1 polymer ?
#
loop_
_entity_poly.entity_id
_entity_poly.type
_entity_poly.pdbx_seq_one_letter_code
_entity_poly.pdbx_strand_id
1 'polypeptide(L)'
;MKRGALGILVLATLAVVAAVAGEDIDGWQGTKWGMTPDQVQKMLSHPASVADLAKVCREPCNEAEALELDDYDLSGQPFTVRLWFGKPDSRLEGVSMHAKQLDHINADEALIKMKDFLQTSYGAPGSITMARGHFVFLWTLPSTNITLYSDATNDMTILYEQRREKENGKP
;
A
#
# COMPACT_ATOMS: atom_id res chain seq x y z
N MET A 1 -3.61 70.72 19.46
CA MET A 1 -3.57 69.80 18.32
C MET A 1 -3.09 68.41 18.82
N LYS A 2 -3.99 67.43 19.01
CA LYS A 2 -3.65 66.10 19.49
C LYS A 2 -3.73 65.13 18.29
N ARG A 3 -2.60 64.53 17.91
CA ARG A 3 -2.53 63.49 16.84
C ARG A 3 -2.76 62.15 17.49
N GLY A 4 -3.90 61.52 17.18
CA GLY A 4 -4.17 60.14 17.54
C GLY A 4 -3.46 59.18 16.56
N ALA A 5 -2.65 58.27 17.11
CA ALA A 5 -2.05 57.17 16.36
C ALA A 5 -3.03 55.99 16.33
N LEU A 6 -3.49 55.64 15.13
CA LEU A 6 -4.33 54.48 14.87
C LEU A 6 -3.43 53.27 14.69
N GLY A 7 -3.37 52.41 15.71
CA GLY A 7 -2.63 51.16 15.65
C GLY A 7 -3.45 50.11 14.88
N ILE A 8 -2.96 49.64 13.72
CA ILE A 8 -3.52 48.55 12.97
C ILE A 8 -3.04 47.21 13.57
N LEU A 9 -3.94 46.50 14.22
CA LEU A 9 -3.71 45.14 14.71
C LEU A 9 -3.87 44.13 13.56
N VAL A 10 -2.77 43.64 13.01
CA VAL A 10 -2.79 42.58 12.00
C VAL A 10 -2.93 41.24 12.73
N LEU A 11 -4.13 40.66 12.72
CA LEU A 11 -4.36 39.28 13.16
C LEU A 11 -3.85 38.33 12.06
N ALA A 12 -2.71 37.70 12.30
CA ALA A 12 -2.23 36.61 11.47
C ALA A 12 -3.03 35.34 11.82
N THR A 13 -3.99 34.95 10.97
CA THR A 13 -4.67 33.67 11.07
C THR A 13 -3.72 32.58 10.55
N LEU A 14 -3.14 31.78 11.46
CA LEU A 14 -2.48 30.53 11.10
C LEU A 14 -3.57 29.54 10.61
N ALA A 15 -3.63 29.33 9.30
CA ALA A 15 -4.40 28.22 8.74
C ALA A 15 -3.63 26.92 9.05
N VAL A 16 -4.11 26.17 10.04
CA VAL A 16 -3.66 24.78 10.28
C VAL A 16 -4.22 23.95 9.12
N VAL A 17 -3.37 23.65 8.14
CA VAL A 17 -3.70 22.63 7.13
C VAL A 17 -3.71 21.30 7.85
N ALA A 18 -4.89 20.83 8.26
CA ALA A 18 -5.06 19.45 8.70
C ALA A 18 -4.72 18.56 7.50
N ALA A 19 -3.63 17.82 7.59
CA ALA A 19 -3.36 16.74 6.66
C ALA A 19 -4.56 15.79 6.75
N VAL A 20 -5.32 15.66 5.67
CA VAL A 20 -6.38 14.66 5.57
C VAL A 20 -5.66 13.32 5.58
N ALA A 21 -5.60 12.69 6.75
CA ALA A 21 -5.18 11.30 6.84
C ALA A 21 -6.18 10.50 6.00
N GLY A 22 -5.68 9.73 5.04
CA GLY A 22 -6.52 8.85 4.25
C GLY A 22 -7.32 7.94 5.16
N GLU A 23 -8.49 7.51 4.69
CA GLU A 23 -9.33 6.57 5.42
C GLU A 23 -8.54 5.29 5.72
N ASP A 24 -8.63 4.78 6.96
CA ASP A 24 -7.94 3.54 7.33
C ASP A 24 -8.53 2.36 6.57
N ILE A 25 -7.68 1.45 6.14
CA ILE A 25 -8.07 0.18 5.52
C ILE A 25 -7.57 -0.97 6.40
N ASP A 26 -8.49 -1.86 6.76
CA ASP A 26 -8.23 -3.05 7.58
C ASP A 26 -8.21 -4.32 6.72
N GLY A 27 -7.50 -4.26 5.59
CA GLY A 27 -7.44 -5.36 4.63
C GLY A 27 -7.28 -4.89 3.18
N TRP A 28 -7.79 -5.69 2.24
CA TRP A 28 -7.75 -5.39 0.80
C TRP A 28 -9.04 -5.87 0.11
N GLN A 29 -9.70 -5.01 -0.68
CA GLN A 29 -10.90 -5.34 -1.49
C GLN A 29 -12.00 -6.07 -0.70
N GLY A 30 -12.34 -5.56 0.50
CA GLY A 30 -13.37 -6.13 1.37
C GLY A 30 -12.90 -7.29 2.23
N THR A 31 -11.70 -7.84 1.99
CA THR A 31 -11.07 -8.77 2.95
C THR A 31 -10.55 -8.01 4.17
N LYS A 32 -10.27 -8.71 5.26
CA LYS A 32 -9.68 -8.14 6.47
C LYS A 32 -8.43 -8.88 6.88
N TRP A 33 -7.50 -8.17 7.48
CA TRP A 33 -6.33 -8.79 8.10
C TRP A 33 -6.76 -9.86 9.10
N GLY A 34 -6.04 -10.95 9.14
CA GLY A 34 -6.34 -12.08 10.01
C GLY A 34 -7.43 -13.05 9.50
N MET A 35 -8.04 -12.82 8.34
CA MET A 35 -8.95 -13.80 7.71
C MET A 35 -8.20 -15.06 7.29
N THR A 36 -8.88 -16.21 7.34
CA THR A 36 -8.38 -17.46 6.78
C THR A 36 -8.54 -17.50 5.26
N PRO A 37 -7.81 -18.39 4.52
CA PRO A 37 -7.97 -18.54 3.07
C PRO A 37 -9.42 -18.75 2.64
N ASP A 38 -10.17 -19.62 3.33
CA ASP A 38 -11.59 -19.88 3.04
C ASP A 38 -12.49 -18.64 3.23
N GLN A 39 -12.18 -17.80 4.22
CA GLN A 39 -12.91 -16.55 4.44
C GLN A 39 -12.62 -15.56 3.32
N VAL A 40 -11.36 -15.45 2.93
CA VAL A 40 -10.92 -14.58 1.83
C VAL A 40 -11.56 -15.01 0.51
N GLN A 41 -11.52 -16.30 0.18
CA GLN A 41 -12.15 -16.83 -1.04
C GLN A 41 -13.64 -16.45 -1.18
N LYS A 42 -14.37 -16.44 -0.05
CA LYS A 42 -15.79 -16.06 -0.03
C LYS A 42 -16.04 -14.56 -0.22
N MET A 43 -15.04 -13.73 0.07
CA MET A 43 -15.14 -12.27 -0.06
C MET A 43 -14.72 -11.78 -1.45
N LEU A 44 -13.86 -12.53 -2.13
CA LEU A 44 -13.38 -12.15 -3.45
C LEU A 44 -14.50 -12.27 -4.50
N SER A 45 -14.62 -11.26 -5.35
CA SER A 45 -15.57 -11.28 -6.48
C SER A 45 -15.17 -12.23 -7.61
N HIS A 46 -13.89 -12.62 -7.64
CA HIS A 46 -13.35 -13.58 -8.61
C HIS A 46 -12.66 -14.72 -7.87
N PRO A 47 -12.75 -15.96 -8.35
CA PRO A 47 -12.08 -17.08 -7.72
C PRO A 47 -10.56 -16.90 -7.79
N ALA A 48 -9.89 -17.07 -6.65
CA ALA A 48 -8.43 -17.13 -6.59
C ALA A 48 -7.96 -18.58 -6.64
N SER A 49 -6.82 -18.82 -7.28
CA SER A 49 -6.14 -20.12 -7.25
C SER A 49 -5.17 -20.19 -6.08
N VAL A 50 -4.83 -21.40 -5.63
CA VAL A 50 -3.74 -21.59 -4.65
C VAL A 50 -2.42 -21.48 -5.38
N ALA A 51 -1.57 -20.56 -4.93
CA ALA A 51 -0.26 -20.34 -5.52
C ALA A 51 0.75 -21.43 -5.09
N ASP A 52 1.64 -21.81 -6.00
CA ASP A 52 2.76 -22.69 -5.71
C ASP A 52 3.85 -21.91 -4.96
N LEU A 53 3.90 -22.04 -3.62
CA LEU A 53 4.83 -21.31 -2.77
C LEU A 53 6.31 -21.50 -3.18
N ALA A 54 6.65 -22.69 -3.68
CA ALA A 54 8.03 -22.94 -4.14
C ALA A 54 8.45 -22.06 -5.32
N LYS A 55 7.48 -21.55 -6.09
CA LYS A 55 7.75 -20.65 -7.22
C LYS A 55 7.68 -19.18 -6.84
N VAL A 56 6.82 -18.81 -5.89
CA VAL A 56 6.48 -17.40 -5.61
C VAL A 56 7.12 -16.86 -4.33
N CYS A 57 7.54 -17.71 -3.42
CA CYS A 57 8.15 -17.34 -2.16
C CYS A 57 9.66 -17.64 -2.16
N ARG A 58 10.48 -16.70 -1.70
CA ARG A 58 11.93 -16.92 -1.52
C ARG A 58 12.20 -17.50 -0.14
N GLU A 59 13.08 -18.48 -0.09
CA GLU A 59 13.52 -19.04 1.20
C GLU A 59 14.38 -18.03 2.03
N PRO A 60 14.16 -17.92 3.35
CA PRO A 60 13.17 -18.67 4.15
C PRO A 60 11.76 -18.12 3.97
N CYS A 61 10.83 -18.99 3.55
CA CYS A 61 9.42 -18.65 3.35
C CYS A 61 8.66 -18.71 4.69
N ASN A 62 8.15 -17.58 5.16
CA ASN A 62 7.39 -17.50 6.41
C ASN A 62 5.88 -17.66 6.19
N GLU A 63 5.43 -17.72 4.96
CA GLU A 63 4.05 -17.90 4.57
C GLU A 63 3.65 -19.37 4.67
N ALA A 64 2.41 -19.62 5.11
CA ALA A 64 1.81 -20.95 5.14
C ALA A 64 1.14 -21.29 3.81
N GLU A 65 0.56 -20.28 3.17
CA GLU A 65 -0.23 -20.39 1.93
C GLU A 65 -0.25 -19.05 1.21
N ALA A 66 -0.53 -19.07 -0.10
CA ALA A 66 -0.86 -17.88 -0.86
C ALA A 66 -2.01 -18.18 -1.83
N LEU A 67 -2.91 -17.22 -1.99
CA LEU A 67 -3.92 -17.22 -3.05
C LEU A 67 -3.48 -16.26 -4.15
N GLU A 68 -3.74 -16.61 -5.40
CA GLU A 68 -3.35 -15.82 -6.57
C GLU A 68 -4.55 -15.49 -7.44
N LEU A 69 -4.65 -14.22 -7.82
CA LEU A 69 -5.59 -13.70 -8.81
C LEU A 69 -4.79 -13.18 -10.01
N ASP A 70 -5.06 -13.76 -11.16
CA ASP A 70 -4.50 -13.27 -12.41
C ASP A 70 -5.38 -12.22 -13.07
N ASP A 71 -4.74 -11.35 -13.86
CA ASP A 71 -5.40 -10.33 -14.68
C ASP A 71 -6.32 -9.36 -13.91
N TYR A 72 -5.96 -9.07 -12.65
CA TYR A 72 -6.66 -8.06 -11.87
C TYR A 72 -6.37 -6.67 -12.45
N ASP A 73 -7.40 -6.00 -12.97
CA ASP A 73 -7.26 -4.63 -13.48
C ASP A 73 -7.33 -3.61 -12.35
N LEU A 74 -6.30 -2.79 -12.21
CA LEU A 74 -6.29 -1.62 -11.35
C LEU A 74 -5.99 -0.38 -12.19
N SER A 75 -7.03 0.44 -12.44
CA SER A 75 -6.91 1.70 -13.19
C SER A 75 -6.35 1.51 -14.61
N GLY A 76 -6.71 0.42 -15.28
CA GLY A 76 -6.27 0.08 -16.63
C GLY A 76 -4.88 -0.58 -16.70
N GLN A 77 -4.31 -0.96 -15.56
CA GLN A 77 -3.07 -1.72 -15.48
C GLN A 77 -3.36 -3.14 -14.95
N PRO A 78 -3.03 -4.20 -15.70
CA PRO A 78 -3.21 -5.56 -15.23
C PRO A 78 -2.13 -5.97 -14.24
N PHE A 79 -2.56 -6.66 -13.16
CA PHE A 79 -1.70 -7.19 -12.11
C PHE A 79 -1.93 -8.67 -11.89
N THR A 80 -0.89 -9.38 -11.45
CA THR A 80 -1.01 -10.60 -10.67
C THR A 80 -1.04 -10.20 -9.21
N VAL A 81 -2.13 -10.57 -8.51
CA VAL A 81 -2.31 -10.27 -7.08
C VAL A 81 -2.07 -11.53 -6.28
N ARG A 82 -1.27 -11.46 -5.21
CA ARG A 82 -1.06 -12.55 -4.26
C ARG A 82 -1.46 -12.12 -2.87
N LEU A 83 -2.32 -12.93 -2.24
CA LEU A 83 -2.73 -12.75 -0.86
C LEU A 83 -1.95 -13.75 -0.02
N TRP A 84 -1.17 -13.26 0.94
CA TRP A 84 -0.19 -14.00 1.72
C TRP A 84 -0.72 -14.31 3.11
N PHE A 85 -0.67 -15.59 3.48
CA PHE A 85 -1.15 -16.07 4.77
C PHE A 85 0.04 -16.54 5.62
N GLY A 86 0.25 -15.86 6.74
CA GLY A 86 1.40 -16.11 7.61
C GLY A 86 1.27 -17.37 8.45
N LYS A 87 2.42 -17.93 8.86
CA LYS A 87 2.52 -19.02 9.83
C LYS A 87 2.34 -18.50 11.26
N PRO A 88 1.85 -19.34 12.23
CA PRO A 88 1.43 -20.74 12.05
C PRO A 88 -0.04 -20.91 11.64
N ASP A 89 -0.88 -19.87 11.73
CA ASP A 89 -2.34 -20.01 11.74
C ASP A 89 -3.01 -19.74 10.39
N SER A 90 -2.25 -19.61 9.31
CA SER A 90 -2.73 -19.26 7.96
C SER A 90 -3.67 -18.04 8.00
N ARG A 91 -3.17 -16.90 8.49
CA ARG A 91 -3.91 -15.65 8.55
C ARG A 91 -3.42 -14.68 7.50
N LEU A 92 -4.35 -13.96 6.86
CA LEU A 92 -4.02 -12.93 5.87
C LEU A 92 -3.20 -11.82 6.55
N GLU A 93 -1.97 -11.62 6.09
CA GLU A 93 -1.02 -10.64 6.63
C GLU A 93 -0.54 -9.64 5.58
N GLY A 94 -0.63 -9.99 4.31
CA GLY A 94 -0.17 -9.15 3.23
C GLY A 94 -0.83 -9.45 1.90
N VAL A 95 -0.79 -8.45 1.01
CA VAL A 95 -1.21 -8.59 -0.39
C VAL A 95 -0.17 -7.90 -1.26
N SER A 96 0.40 -8.63 -2.22
CA SER A 96 1.29 -8.06 -3.22
C SER A 96 0.62 -8.06 -4.59
N MET A 97 0.80 -6.96 -5.31
CA MET A 97 0.31 -6.77 -6.67
C MET A 97 1.51 -6.51 -7.57
N HIS A 98 1.75 -7.41 -8.52
CA HIS A 98 2.85 -7.29 -9.47
C HIS A 98 2.29 -6.93 -10.84
N ALA A 99 2.71 -5.79 -11.39
CA ALA A 99 2.29 -5.37 -12.72
C ALA A 99 2.85 -6.33 -13.77
N LYS A 100 1.99 -6.70 -14.73
CA LYS A 100 2.40 -7.53 -15.86
C LYS A 100 2.96 -6.65 -16.98
N GLN A 101 4.11 -7.04 -17.52
CA GLN A 101 4.64 -6.58 -18.80
C GLN A 101 4.69 -5.04 -18.96
N LEU A 102 5.41 -4.36 -18.08
CA LEU A 102 5.73 -2.96 -18.32
C LEU A 102 6.89 -2.88 -19.32
N ASP A 103 6.64 -2.27 -20.45
CA ASP A 103 7.74 -1.86 -21.34
C ASP A 103 8.60 -0.83 -20.63
N HIS A 104 9.93 -0.93 -20.77
CA HIS A 104 10.89 -0.02 -20.12
C HIS A 104 10.59 1.46 -20.35
N ILE A 105 10.00 1.80 -21.49
CA ILE A 105 9.65 3.18 -21.87
C ILE A 105 8.46 3.70 -21.05
N ASN A 106 7.57 2.83 -20.56
CA ASN A 106 6.33 3.18 -19.88
C ASN A 106 6.37 2.93 -18.36
N ALA A 107 7.46 2.34 -17.85
CA ALA A 107 7.53 1.96 -16.43
C ALA A 107 7.45 3.17 -15.48
N ASP A 108 8.15 4.26 -15.78
CA ASP A 108 8.12 5.47 -14.96
C ASP A 108 6.74 6.17 -15.03
N GLU A 109 6.13 6.21 -16.21
CA GLU A 109 4.79 6.77 -16.39
C GLU A 109 3.75 5.92 -15.65
N ALA A 110 3.82 4.61 -15.73
CA ALA A 110 2.96 3.68 -14.99
C ALA A 110 3.13 3.83 -13.48
N LEU A 111 4.37 3.98 -13.00
CA LEU A 111 4.66 4.21 -11.59
C LEU A 111 4.06 5.52 -11.08
N ILE A 112 4.21 6.62 -11.84
CA ILE A 112 3.64 7.93 -11.51
C ILE A 112 2.11 7.85 -11.49
N LYS A 113 1.49 7.27 -12.52
CA LYS A 113 0.04 7.08 -12.61
C LYS A 113 -0.49 6.30 -11.41
N MET A 114 0.20 5.22 -11.02
CA MET A 114 -0.19 4.41 -9.88
C MET A 114 0.01 5.15 -8.56
N LYS A 115 1.09 5.92 -8.42
CA LYS A 115 1.29 6.81 -7.27
C LYS A 115 0.14 7.82 -7.14
N ASP A 116 -0.28 8.45 -8.24
CA ASP A 116 -1.37 9.43 -8.24
C ASP A 116 -2.72 8.77 -7.90
N PHE A 117 -2.95 7.55 -8.38
CA PHE A 117 -4.12 6.74 -8.01
C PHE A 117 -4.15 6.45 -6.50
N LEU A 118 -3.05 5.95 -5.93
CA LEU A 118 -2.95 5.67 -4.50
C LEU A 118 -3.04 6.94 -3.66
N GLN A 119 -2.45 8.03 -4.14
CA GLN A 119 -2.55 9.34 -3.47
C GLN A 119 -3.98 9.88 -3.44
N THR A 120 -4.77 9.64 -4.48
CA THR A 120 -6.19 10.02 -4.51
C THR A 120 -6.99 9.21 -3.50
N SER A 121 -6.64 7.93 -3.32
CA SER A 121 -7.35 7.00 -2.41
C SER A 121 -6.94 7.17 -0.95
N TYR A 122 -5.64 7.40 -0.69
CA TYR A 122 -5.05 7.31 0.66
C TYR A 122 -4.35 8.60 1.12
N GLY A 123 -4.44 9.68 0.35
CA GLY A 123 -3.71 10.92 0.62
C GLY A 123 -2.25 10.87 0.16
N ALA A 124 -1.49 11.91 0.48
CA ALA A 124 -0.07 11.97 0.11
C ALA A 124 0.73 10.85 0.82
N PRO A 125 1.75 10.25 0.16
CA PRO A 125 2.62 9.29 0.83
C PRO A 125 3.33 9.95 2.01
N GLY A 126 3.41 9.23 3.13
CA GLY A 126 4.09 9.69 4.34
C GLY A 126 5.62 9.70 4.20
N SER A 127 6.16 8.92 3.26
CA SER A 127 7.59 8.88 2.95
C SER A 127 7.83 8.59 1.46
N ILE A 128 8.83 9.26 0.90
CA ILE A 128 9.36 8.99 -0.44
C ILE A 128 10.86 8.80 -0.28
N THR A 129 11.35 7.63 -0.65
CA THR A 129 12.78 7.29 -0.59
C THR A 129 13.27 6.80 -1.94
N MET A 130 14.59 6.73 -2.09
CA MET A 130 15.21 6.13 -3.26
C MET A 130 16.04 4.92 -2.81
N ALA A 131 15.73 3.75 -3.33
CA ALA A 131 16.45 2.52 -3.07
C ALA A 131 16.97 1.96 -4.39
N ARG A 132 18.29 1.75 -4.50
CA ARG A 132 18.96 1.21 -5.71
C ARG A 132 18.62 1.94 -7.02
N GLY A 133 18.38 3.27 -6.94
CA GLY A 133 18.03 4.09 -8.11
C GLY A 133 16.52 4.15 -8.43
N HIS A 134 15.67 3.50 -7.66
CA HIS A 134 14.22 3.47 -7.87
C HIS A 134 13.48 4.16 -6.74
N PHE A 135 12.38 4.83 -7.06
CA PHE A 135 11.52 5.46 -6.06
C PHE A 135 10.71 4.41 -5.29
N VAL A 136 10.64 4.62 -3.99
CA VAL A 136 9.79 3.86 -3.07
C VAL A 136 8.88 4.84 -2.36
N PHE A 137 7.57 4.66 -2.52
CA PHE A 137 6.53 5.47 -1.89
C PHE A 137 5.90 4.64 -0.77
N LEU A 138 5.76 5.23 0.42
CA LEU A 138 5.19 4.57 1.58
C LEU A 138 4.02 5.38 2.14
N TRP A 139 2.87 4.75 2.27
CA TRP A 139 1.73 5.22 3.05
C TRP A 139 1.65 4.40 4.33
N THR A 140 1.51 5.08 5.46
CA THR A 140 1.36 4.45 6.77
C THR A 140 -0.01 4.84 7.31
N LEU A 141 -0.97 3.93 7.18
CA LEU A 141 -2.31 4.05 7.74
C LEU A 141 -2.35 3.40 9.14
N PRO A 142 -3.40 3.61 9.93
CA PRO A 142 -3.48 3.00 11.26
C PRO A 142 -3.30 1.47 11.25
N SER A 143 -3.98 0.76 10.36
CA SER A 143 -3.98 -0.72 10.29
C SER A 143 -3.13 -1.29 9.16
N THR A 144 -2.69 -0.48 8.20
CA THR A 144 -2.04 -0.96 6.96
C THR A 144 -0.87 -0.08 6.55
N ASN A 145 0.23 -0.70 6.14
CA ASN A 145 1.27 -0.05 5.35
C ASN A 145 1.05 -0.35 3.87
N ILE A 146 1.19 0.66 3.01
CA ILE A 146 1.14 0.48 1.56
C ILE A 146 2.48 0.95 1.00
N THR A 147 3.15 0.07 0.25
CA THR A 147 4.42 0.40 -0.41
C THR A 147 4.24 0.27 -1.92
N LEU A 148 4.58 1.30 -2.67
CA LEU A 148 4.68 1.27 -4.13
C LEU A 148 6.14 1.44 -4.53
N TYR A 149 6.65 0.56 -5.37
CA TYR A 149 8.00 0.67 -5.90
C TYR A 149 8.13 0.01 -7.28
N SER A 150 9.18 0.36 -8.02
CA SER A 150 9.67 -0.42 -9.14
C SER A 150 11.03 -1.03 -8.78
N ASP A 151 11.35 -2.16 -9.37
CA ASP A 151 12.65 -2.82 -9.19
C ASP A 151 13.58 -2.58 -10.41
N ALA A 152 14.77 -3.19 -10.37
CA ALA A 152 15.78 -3.05 -11.43
C ALA A 152 15.36 -3.65 -12.79
N THR A 153 14.31 -4.46 -12.82
CA THR A 153 13.70 -5.01 -14.04
C THR A 153 12.55 -4.16 -14.56
N ASN A 154 12.26 -3.02 -13.89
CA ASN A 154 11.11 -2.14 -14.09
C ASN A 154 9.76 -2.81 -13.80
N ASP A 155 9.76 -3.90 -13.05
CA ASP A 155 8.52 -4.49 -12.55
C ASP A 155 7.98 -3.62 -11.42
N MET A 156 6.75 -3.13 -11.58
CA MET A 156 6.07 -2.33 -10.56
C MET A 156 5.35 -3.24 -9.58
N THR A 157 5.55 -2.96 -8.29
CA THR A 157 4.90 -3.69 -7.21
C THR A 157 4.18 -2.74 -6.26
N ILE A 158 2.95 -3.12 -5.89
CA ILE A 158 2.23 -2.53 -4.75
C ILE A 158 2.14 -3.60 -3.68
N LEU A 159 2.55 -3.25 -2.45
CA LEU A 159 2.50 -4.14 -1.31
C LEU A 159 1.59 -3.53 -0.24
N TYR A 160 0.57 -4.27 0.17
CA TYR A 160 -0.26 -3.96 1.33
C TYR A 160 0.12 -4.92 2.44
N GLU A 161 0.45 -4.41 3.61
CA GLU A 161 0.87 -5.23 4.76
C GLU A 161 0.11 -4.81 6.01
N GLN A 162 -0.35 -5.79 6.76
CA GLN A 162 -0.90 -5.54 8.08
C GLN A 162 0.13 -4.82 8.95
N ARG A 163 -0.26 -3.68 9.49
CA ARG A 163 0.57 -2.98 10.46
C ARG A 163 0.45 -3.67 11.81
N ARG A 164 1.50 -4.39 12.20
CA ARG A 164 1.61 -4.91 13.56
C ARG A 164 2.06 -3.76 14.46
N GLU A 165 1.29 -3.46 15.50
CA GLU A 165 1.83 -2.62 16.58
C GLU A 165 3.12 -3.29 17.05
N LYS A 166 4.23 -2.54 17.05
CA LYS A 166 5.42 -3.03 17.73
C LYS A 166 5.00 -3.32 19.16
N GLU A 167 5.00 -4.57 19.53
CA GLU A 167 4.90 -4.97 20.94
C GLU A 167 6.00 -4.19 21.66
N ASN A 168 5.61 -3.05 22.26
CA ASN A 168 6.52 -2.25 23.06
C ASN A 168 7.01 -3.16 24.17
N GLY A 169 8.28 -3.56 24.05
CA GLY A 169 8.93 -4.55 24.85
C GLY A 169 8.48 -4.55 26.29
N LYS A 170 7.91 -5.66 26.68
CA LYS A 170 7.92 -6.04 28.08
C LYS A 170 9.35 -6.41 28.41
N PRO A 171 9.97 -5.81 29.44
CA PRO A 171 11.33 -6.07 29.84
C PRO A 171 11.55 -7.54 30.22
#